data_f0ed8d3f8f95c55d13188e42785b1f34
#
_entry.id   f0ed8d3f8f95c55d13188e42785b1f34
#
_cell.length_a   1.000
_cell.length_b   1.000
_cell.length_c   1.000
_cell.angle_alpha   90.00
_cell.angle_beta   90.00
_cell.angle_gamma   90.00
#
_symmetry.space_group_name_H-M   'P 1'
#
loop_
_entity.id
_entity.type
_entity.pdbx_description
1 polymer ?
#
loop_
_entity_poly.entity_id
_entity_poly.type
_entity_poly.pdbx_seq_one_letter_code
_entity_poly.pdbx_strand_id
1 'polypeptide(L)'
;MTTSSAHIITVDGSPSSGKKLFCLELAITLLYNEQKTAILLPSDSPLRSIIQKRSSTNIDLPTPDIINREDFKNQTQNYDAIIIPGIAPIDELAPSSDTFITLLTPKTIKKFEKDLTYINKMWDLKKKIASEHKKSLNWVILENNLKEKSTDTKSCELQNLSRMYGFRVAPPINKRNSYLSTLNGISSQDKITSLLKKNLTYEDICAKREITKLAEFIFNQ
;
A
#
# COMPACT_ATOMS: atom_id res chain seq x y z
N MET A 1 21.59 20.49 -4.69
CA MET A 1 20.84 19.23 -4.71
C MET A 1 19.57 19.45 -3.91
N THR A 2 18.42 19.54 -4.55
CA THR A 2 17.12 19.63 -3.86
C THR A 2 16.88 18.28 -3.21
N THR A 3 16.98 18.20 -1.88
CA THR A 3 16.58 17.01 -1.13
C THR A 3 15.07 16.82 -1.37
N SER A 4 14.74 15.88 -2.24
CA SER A 4 13.35 15.45 -2.43
C SER A 4 12.89 14.85 -1.11
N SER A 5 11.78 15.32 -0.57
CA SER A 5 11.14 14.66 0.58
C SER A 5 10.56 13.33 0.13
N ALA A 6 10.51 12.34 1.04
CA ALA A 6 9.93 11.04 0.74
C ALA A 6 8.50 11.14 0.18
N HIS A 7 8.15 10.26 -0.74
CA HIS A 7 6.77 10.06 -1.17
C HIS A 7 6.00 9.30 -0.09
N ILE A 8 5.03 9.95 0.54
CA ILE A 8 4.29 9.39 1.67
C ILE A 8 3.02 8.70 1.18
N ILE A 9 2.92 7.40 1.45
CA ILE A 9 1.81 6.53 1.04
C ILE A 9 1.04 6.08 2.28
N THR A 10 -0.16 6.61 2.48
CA THR A 10 -1.05 6.14 3.54
C THR A 10 -2.00 5.07 3.00
N VAL A 11 -2.13 3.97 3.72
CA VAL A 11 -2.99 2.84 3.34
C VAL A 11 -4.07 2.66 4.39
N ASP A 12 -5.33 2.86 4.02
CA ASP A 12 -6.51 2.62 4.86
C ASP A 12 -7.37 1.49 4.29
N GLY A 13 -8.31 1.02 5.09
CA GLY A 13 -9.25 -0.04 4.73
C GLY A 13 -9.83 -0.71 5.97
N SER A 14 -10.89 -1.47 5.80
CA SER A 14 -11.56 -2.17 6.88
C SER A 14 -10.63 -3.14 7.64
N PRO A 15 -10.97 -3.51 8.88
CA PRO A 15 -10.33 -4.66 9.53
C PRO A 15 -10.34 -5.88 8.60
N SER A 16 -9.27 -6.66 8.61
CA SER A 16 -9.09 -7.84 7.76
C SER A 16 -9.02 -7.59 6.24
N SER A 17 -8.88 -6.33 5.80
CA SER A 17 -8.66 -6.01 4.38
C SER A 17 -7.29 -6.44 3.84
N GLY A 18 -6.38 -6.92 4.71
CA GLY A 18 -5.02 -7.29 4.30
C GLY A 18 -4.02 -6.13 4.30
N LYS A 19 -4.38 -4.97 4.87
CA LYS A 19 -3.52 -3.76 4.89
C LYS A 19 -2.06 -4.02 5.25
N LYS A 20 -1.83 -4.72 6.37
CA LYS A 20 -0.47 -4.95 6.87
C LYS A 20 0.37 -5.72 5.87
N LEU A 21 -0.19 -6.79 5.34
CA LEU A 21 0.46 -7.64 4.34
C LEU A 21 0.73 -6.87 3.06
N PHE A 22 -0.25 -6.12 2.60
CA PHE A 22 -0.14 -5.24 1.45
C PHE A 22 0.97 -4.18 1.61
N CYS A 23 1.01 -3.49 2.76
CA CYS A 23 2.05 -2.48 3.04
C CYS A 23 3.46 -3.08 3.01
N LEU A 24 3.62 -4.29 3.54
CA LEU A 24 4.92 -4.97 3.53
C LEU A 24 5.32 -5.41 2.12
N GLU A 25 4.41 -6.01 1.35
CA GLU A 25 4.65 -6.38 -0.05
C GLU A 25 5.01 -5.15 -0.90
N LEU A 26 4.28 -4.04 -0.73
CA LEU A 26 4.58 -2.80 -1.44
C LEU A 26 5.95 -2.25 -1.06
N ALA A 27 6.27 -2.19 0.25
CA ALA A 27 7.58 -1.70 0.71
C ALA A 27 8.74 -2.51 0.14
N ILE A 28 8.62 -3.84 0.16
CA ILE A 28 9.64 -4.73 -0.39
C ILE A 28 9.75 -4.55 -1.91
N THR A 29 8.64 -4.38 -2.62
CA THR A 29 8.65 -4.11 -4.06
C THR A 29 9.40 -2.81 -4.38
N LEU A 30 9.19 -1.75 -3.59
CA LEU A 30 9.89 -0.48 -3.77
C LEU A 30 11.40 -0.62 -3.51
N LEU A 31 11.80 -1.41 -2.50
CA LEU A 31 13.21 -1.71 -2.24
C LEU A 31 13.87 -2.46 -3.41
N TYR A 32 13.16 -3.42 -4.03
CA TYR A 32 13.65 -4.09 -5.24
C TYR A 32 13.74 -3.16 -6.47
N ASN A 33 13.02 -2.04 -6.44
CA ASN A 33 13.13 -0.94 -7.42
C ASN A 33 14.16 0.13 -6.99
N GLU A 34 15.08 -0.22 -6.07
CA GLU A 34 16.17 0.64 -5.58
C GLU A 34 15.67 1.90 -4.83
N GLN A 35 14.41 1.92 -4.40
CA GLN A 35 13.87 3.02 -3.60
C GLN A 35 14.07 2.73 -2.11
N LYS A 36 14.80 3.60 -1.42
CA LYS A 36 14.98 3.51 0.02
C LYS A 36 13.65 3.72 0.73
N THR A 37 13.11 2.66 1.32
CA THR A 37 11.74 2.61 1.80
C THR A 37 11.68 2.29 3.29
N ALA A 38 10.80 3.00 4.00
CA ALA A 38 10.48 2.74 5.39
C ALA A 38 8.97 2.51 5.59
N ILE A 39 8.63 1.85 6.70
CA ILE A 39 7.24 1.68 7.16
C ILE A 39 7.09 2.35 8.52
N LEU A 40 6.11 3.24 8.65
CA LEU A 40 5.76 3.86 9.93
C LEU A 40 4.89 2.90 10.75
N LEU A 41 5.42 2.41 11.87
CA LEU A 41 4.74 1.43 12.70
C LEU A 41 4.72 1.84 14.17
N PRO A 42 3.58 1.65 14.87
CA PRO A 42 3.55 1.75 16.32
C PRO A 42 4.39 0.65 16.96
N SER A 43 4.78 0.85 18.21
CA SER A 43 5.66 -0.07 18.97
C SER A 43 5.09 -1.49 19.11
N ASP A 44 3.77 -1.61 19.18
CA ASP A 44 3.01 -2.86 19.35
C ASP A 44 2.59 -3.53 18.03
N SER A 45 3.03 -3.00 16.89
CA SER A 45 2.62 -3.53 15.59
C SER A 45 3.15 -4.94 15.33
N PRO A 46 2.28 -5.91 14.99
CA PRO A 46 2.71 -7.25 14.60
C PRO A 46 3.66 -7.30 13.39
N LEU A 47 3.63 -6.27 12.52
CA LEU A 47 4.54 -6.19 11.39
C LEU A 47 6.01 -6.07 11.82
N ARG A 48 6.30 -5.51 13.00
CA ARG A 48 7.68 -5.41 13.50
C ARG A 48 8.33 -6.78 13.62
N SER A 49 7.64 -7.76 14.18
CA SER A 49 8.16 -9.11 14.31
C SER A 49 8.41 -9.80 12.98
N ILE A 50 7.58 -9.52 11.97
CA ILE A 50 7.76 -10.05 10.61
C ILE A 50 8.98 -9.42 9.94
N ILE A 51 9.15 -8.10 10.05
CA ILE A 51 10.31 -7.38 9.50
C ILE A 51 11.60 -7.83 10.20
N GLN A 52 11.58 -8.01 11.52
CA GLN A 52 12.72 -8.55 12.28
C GLN A 52 13.08 -9.98 11.87
N LYS A 53 12.09 -10.86 11.68
CA LYS A 53 12.35 -12.21 11.14
C LYS A 53 13.03 -12.15 9.78
N ARG A 54 12.59 -11.21 8.93
CA ARG A 54 13.18 -11.01 7.61
C ARG A 54 14.66 -10.58 7.71
N SER A 55 14.97 -9.64 8.59
CA SER A 55 16.36 -9.18 8.81
C SER A 55 17.26 -10.27 9.40
N SER A 56 16.69 -11.25 10.13
CA SER A 56 17.43 -12.34 10.76
C SER A 56 17.61 -13.58 9.89
N THR A 57 17.12 -13.55 8.64
CA THR A 57 17.35 -14.65 7.69
C THR A 57 18.82 -14.70 7.27
N ASN A 58 19.34 -15.91 7.02
CA ASN A 58 20.71 -16.08 6.51
C ASN A 58 20.88 -15.60 5.06
N ILE A 59 19.85 -15.01 4.48
CA ILE A 59 19.81 -14.49 3.12
C ILE A 59 19.66 -12.99 3.24
N ASP A 60 20.50 -12.24 2.55
CA ASP A 60 20.41 -10.77 2.49
C ASP A 60 19.19 -10.34 1.65
N LEU A 61 18.04 -10.24 2.31
CA LEU A 61 16.79 -9.81 1.71
C LEU A 61 16.56 -8.31 1.92
N PRO A 62 16.22 -7.55 0.87
CA PRO A 62 15.88 -6.14 1.02
C PRO A 62 14.78 -5.96 2.07
N THR A 63 15.08 -5.27 3.14
CA THR A 63 14.22 -5.13 4.31
C THR A 63 13.90 -3.66 4.57
N PRO A 64 12.61 -3.27 4.66
CA PRO A 64 12.26 -1.88 4.93
C PRO A 64 12.64 -1.48 6.34
N ASP A 65 13.09 -0.23 6.49
CA ASP A 65 13.31 0.36 7.79
C ASP A 65 12.00 0.59 8.54
N ILE A 66 12.05 0.61 9.87
CA ILE A 66 10.90 0.91 10.71
C ILE A 66 11.09 2.30 11.31
N ILE A 67 10.12 3.18 11.08
CA ILE A 67 10.06 4.52 11.68
C ILE A 67 8.99 4.53 12.77
N ASN A 68 9.29 5.15 13.91
CA ASN A 68 8.32 5.46 14.94
C ASN A 68 7.60 6.78 14.61
N ARG A 69 6.40 6.97 15.17
CA ARG A 69 5.60 8.16 14.92
C ARG A 69 6.32 9.46 15.35
N GLU A 70 7.04 9.40 16.45
CA GLU A 70 7.77 10.53 17.02
C GLU A 70 8.89 11.03 16.09
N ASP A 71 9.54 10.09 15.41
CA ASP A 71 10.67 10.36 14.52
C ASP A 71 10.26 10.72 13.10
N PHE A 72 8.97 10.54 12.75
CA PHE A 72 8.48 10.62 11.37
C PHE A 72 8.90 11.92 10.67
N LYS A 73 8.63 13.08 11.30
CA LYS A 73 8.92 14.39 10.69
C LYS A 73 10.40 14.62 10.42
N ASN A 74 11.26 14.09 11.29
CA ASN A 74 12.72 14.29 11.21
C ASN A 74 13.37 13.31 10.23
N GLN A 75 12.70 12.22 9.88
CA GLN A 75 13.28 11.15 9.06
C GLN A 75 12.78 11.13 7.62
N THR A 76 11.81 11.98 7.25
CA THR A 76 11.26 12.00 5.87
C THR A 76 12.32 12.28 4.80
N GLN A 77 13.40 12.97 5.12
CA GLN A 77 14.48 13.28 4.18
C GLN A 77 15.42 12.10 3.90
N ASN A 78 15.32 11.03 4.68
CA ASN A 78 16.23 9.89 4.61
C ASN A 78 15.71 8.78 3.67
N TYR A 79 14.51 8.92 3.13
CA TYR A 79 13.83 7.89 2.35
C TYR A 79 13.26 8.44 1.05
N ASP A 80 13.11 7.56 0.07
CA ASP A 80 12.40 7.85 -1.18
C ASP A 80 10.89 7.61 -1.01
N ALA A 81 10.51 6.62 -0.18
CA ALA A 81 9.11 6.33 0.14
C ALA A 81 8.92 5.97 1.62
N ILE A 82 7.79 6.42 2.19
CA ILE A 82 7.35 6.01 3.53
C ILE A 82 5.92 5.50 3.44
N ILE A 83 5.70 4.27 3.90
CA ILE A 83 4.39 3.65 3.90
C ILE A 83 3.79 3.73 5.31
N ILE A 84 2.57 4.20 5.40
CA ILE A 84 1.82 4.36 6.66
C ILE A 84 0.61 3.42 6.62
N PRO A 85 0.65 2.26 7.28
CA PRO A 85 -0.54 1.45 7.49
C PRO A 85 -1.53 2.20 8.38
N GLY A 86 -2.78 2.37 7.95
CA GLY A 86 -3.80 3.15 8.68
C GLY A 86 -3.99 2.71 10.14
N ILE A 87 -3.35 3.40 11.03
CA ILE A 87 -3.31 3.14 12.48
C ILE A 87 -3.80 4.37 13.25
N ALA A 88 -3.72 5.54 12.62
CA ALA A 88 -4.15 6.80 13.22
C ALA A 88 -5.50 7.25 12.66
N PRO A 89 -6.22 8.11 13.36
CA PRO A 89 -7.30 8.84 12.73
C PRO A 89 -6.78 9.45 11.42
N ILE A 90 -7.50 9.22 10.35
CA ILE A 90 -7.20 9.74 8.99
C ILE A 90 -6.78 11.22 9.06
N ASP A 91 -7.33 11.95 10.04
CA ASP A 91 -7.18 13.40 10.18
C ASP A 91 -5.76 13.87 10.60
N GLU A 92 -4.91 13.01 11.18
CA GLU A 92 -3.61 13.45 11.70
C GLU A 92 -2.43 13.26 10.72
N LEU A 93 -2.39 12.16 9.99
CA LEU A 93 -1.26 11.86 9.09
C LEU A 93 -1.62 12.03 7.60
N ALA A 94 -2.91 12.01 7.27
CA ALA A 94 -3.36 12.19 5.90
C ALA A 94 -2.91 13.53 5.27
N PRO A 95 -2.80 14.66 5.98
CA PRO A 95 -2.26 15.89 5.41
C PRO A 95 -0.83 15.78 4.90
N SER A 96 -0.04 14.87 5.46
CA SER A 96 1.33 14.60 5.01
C SER A 96 1.40 13.69 3.79
N SER A 97 0.30 13.00 3.44
CA SER A 97 0.30 11.99 2.38
C SER A 97 0.37 12.59 0.98
N ASP A 98 1.15 11.97 0.10
CA ASP A 98 1.15 12.21 -1.34
C ASP A 98 0.12 11.29 -2.01
N THR A 99 0.08 10.04 -1.58
CA THR A 99 -0.88 9.04 -2.04
C THR A 99 -1.65 8.47 -0.85
N PHE A 100 -2.96 8.37 -1.01
CA PHE A 100 -3.85 7.71 -0.06
C PHE A 100 -4.54 6.52 -0.73
N ILE A 101 -4.27 5.32 -0.23
CA ILE A 101 -4.83 4.09 -0.79
C ILE A 101 -5.95 3.59 0.12
N THR A 102 -7.16 3.48 -0.41
CA THR A 102 -8.29 2.82 0.26
C THR A 102 -8.39 1.38 -0.22
N LEU A 103 -8.11 0.42 0.68
CA LEU A 103 -8.24 -1.01 0.39
C LEU A 103 -9.66 -1.49 0.59
N LEU A 104 -10.27 -1.99 -0.47
CA LEU A 104 -11.60 -2.60 -0.46
C LEU A 104 -11.50 -4.11 -0.68
N THR A 105 -12.27 -4.87 0.05
CA THR A 105 -12.49 -6.30 -0.18
C THR A 105 -13.81 -6.51 -0.92
N PRO A 106 -14.07 -7.70 -1.51
CA PRO A 106 -15.37 -8.00 -2.13
C PRO A 106 -16.58 -7.77 -1.23
N LYS A 107 -16.37 -7.87 0.10
CA LYS A 107 -17.43 -7.60 1.09
C LYS A 107 -17.67 -6.11 1.32
N THR A 108 -16.63 -5.30 1.23
CA THR A 108 -16.68 -3.87 1.58
C THR A 108 -16.95 -2.97 0.39
N ILE A 109 -16.68 -3.43 -0.84
CA ILE A 109 -16.90 -2.64 -2.05
C ILE A 109 -18.38 -2.23 -2.23
N LYS A 110 -19.30 -3.18 -2.06
CA LYS A 110 -20.73 -2.88 -2.17
C LYS A 110 -21.22 -1.87 -1.12
N LYS A 111 -20.62 -1.90 0.09
CA LYS A 111 -20.92 -0.90 1.11
C LYS A 111 -20.34 0.45 0.72
N PHE A 112 -19.10 0.47 0.24
CA PHE A 112 -18.42 1.68 -0.22
C PHE A 112 -19.21 2.38 -1.34
N GLU A 113 -19.75 1.64 -2.30
CA GLU A 113 -20.53 2.19 -3.41
C GLU A 113 -21.87 2.80 -2.95
N LYS A 114 -22.46 2.29 -1.87
CA LYS A 114 -23.76 2.74 -1.35
C LYS A 114 -23.68 3.78 -0.25
N ASP A 115 -22.63 3.72 0.57
CA ASP A 115 -22.43 4.60 1.71
C ASP A 115 -21.40 5.69 1.36
N LEU A 116 -21.90 6.83 0.93
CA LEU A 116 -21.09 7.97 0.55
C LEU A 116 -20.39 8.68 1.71
N THR A 117 -20.64 8.31 2.96
CA THR A 117 -20.09 8.98 4.14
C THR A 117 -18.57 8.98 4.12
N TYR A 118 -17.95 7.82 3.83
CA TYR A 118 -16.50 7.71 3.73
C TYR A 118 -15.97 8.47 2.51
N ILE A 119 -16.65 8.38 1.38
CA ILE A 119 -16.26 9.07 0.14
C ILE A 119 -16.28 10.59 0.36
N ASN A 120 -17.35 11.12 0.97
CA ASN A 120 -17.46 12.54 1.28
C ASN A 120 -16.36 12.99 2.25
N LYS A 121 -16.09 12.23 3.30
CA LYS A 121 -14.98 12.53 4.24
C LYS A 121 -13.63 12.61 3.51
N MET A 122 -13.34 11.68 2.62
CA MET A 122 -12.10 11.68 1.83
C MET A 122 -12.05 12.82 0.83
N TRP A 123 -13.18 13.16 0.24
CA TRP A 123 -13.30 14.31 -0.66
C TRP A 123 -13.03 15.63 0.06
N ASP A 124 -13.59 15.81 1.24
CA ASP A 124 -13.35 17.00 2.06
C ASP A 124 -11.90 17.10 2.53
N LEU A 125 -11.30 15.98 2.92
CA LEU A 125 -9.88 15.90 3.22
C LEU A 125 -9.02 16.31 2.01
N LYS A 126 -9.34 15.81 0.81
CA LYS A 126 -8.64 16.17 -0.42
C LYS A 126 -8.70 17.68 -0.70
N LYS A 127 -9.89 18.28 -0.54
CA LYS A 127 -10.06 19.73 -0.68
C LYS A 127 -9.25 20.51 0.38
N LYS A 128 -9.28 20.07 1.63
CA LYS A 128 -8.52 20.67 2.71
C LYS A 128 -7.02 20.64 2.43
N ILE A 129 -6.48 19.51 2.03
CA ILE A 129 -5.05 19.38 1.65
C ILE A 129 -4.71 20.31 0.48
N ALA A 130 -5.56 20.38 -0.53
CA ALA A 130 -5.33 21.28 -1.67
C ALA A 130 -5.32 22.76 -1.26
N SER A 131 -6.22 23.17 -0.37
CA SER A 131 -6.31 24.58 0.09
C SER A 131 -5.20 24.97 1.06
N GLU A 132 -4.87 24.12 2.04
CA GLU A 132 -3.93 24.43 3.12
C GLU A 132 -2.47 24.16 2.72
N HIS A 133 -2.22 23.10 1.98
CA HIS A 133 -0.85 22.65 1.65
C HIS A 133 -0.47 22.86 0.18
N LYS A 134 -1.36 23.41 -0.65
CA LYS A 134 -1.16 23.61 -2.10
C LYS A 134 -0.69 22.34 -2.83
N LYS A 135 -1.14 21.18 -2.35
CA LYS A 135 -0.73 19.86 -2.77
C LYS A 135 -1.94 19.06 -3.25
N SER A 136 -1.80 18.29 -4.32
CA SER A 136 -2.85 17.39 -4.77
C SER A 136 -2.67 16.01 -4.13
N LEU A 137 -3.67 15.56 -3.38
CA LEU A 137 -3.68 14.19 -2.86
C LEU A 137 -4.07 13.21 -3.96
N ASN A 138 -3.18 12.25 -4.27
CA ASN A 138 -3.49 11.13 -5.13
C ASN A 138 -4.31 10.08 -4.34
N TRP A 139 -5.63 10.13 -4.46
CA TRP A 139 -6.50 9.16 -3.80
C TRP A 139 -6.75 7.96 -4.71
N VAL A 140 -6.37 6.78 -4.25
CA VAL A 140 -6.43 5.51 -4.98
C VAL A 140 -7.35 4.53 -4.27
N ILE A 141 -8.28 3.94 -5.01
CA ILE A 141 -9.08 2.80 -4.55
C ILE A 141 -8.46 1.53 -5.10
N LEU A 142 -8.22 0.56 -4.23
CA LEU A 142 -7.64 -0.73 -4.56
C LEU A 142 -8.54 -1.87 -4.10
N GLU A 143 -9.02 -2.67 -5.03
CA GLU A 143 -9.72 -3.91 -4.74
C GLU A 143 -8.72 -5.01 -4.39
N ASN A 144 -8.87 -5.58 -3.20
CA ASN A 144 -7.98 -6.62 -2.68
C ASN A 144 -8.74 -7.92 -2.37
N ASN A 145 -8.05 -9.05 -2.45
CA ASN A 145 -8.59 -10.39 -2.21
C ASN A 145 -9.70 -10.83 -3.19
N LEU A 146 -9.63 -10.40 -4.44
CA LEU A 146 -10.56 -10.87 -5.46
C LEU A 146 -10.31 -12.35 -5.80
N LYS A 147 -11.39 -13.06 -6.12
CA LYS A 147 -11.29 -14.39 -6.78
C LYS A 147 -10.95 -14.18 -8.25
N GLU A 148 -10.03 -14.96 -8.82
CA GLU A 148 -9.56 -14.79 -10.21
C GLU A 148 -10.68 -14.70 -11.27
N LYS A 149 -11.83 -15.32 -11.01
CA LYS A 149 -12.99 -15.28 -11.92
C LYS A 149 -13.83 -14.00 -11.85
N SER A 150 -13.52 -13.05 -10.98
CA SER A 150 -14.28 -11.82 -10.80
C SER A 150 -13.72 -10.61 -11.56
N THR A 151 -12.81 -10.86 -12.51
CA THR A 151 -12.07 -9.80 -13.21
C THR A 151 -12.87 -9.01 -14.26
N ASP A 152 -14.11 -9.39 -14.55
CA ASP A 152 -14.82 -8.82 -15.71
C ASP A 152 -15.74 -7.62 -15.42
N THR A 153 -15.88 -7.20 -14.18
CA THR A 153 -16.68 -6.00 -13.92
C THR A 153 -16.00 -5.12 -12.87
N LYS A 154 -15.10 -4.24 -13.32
CA LYS A 154 -14.97 -2.95 -12.60
C LYS A 154 -16.39 -2.43 -12.49
N SER A 155 -16.94 -2.35 -11.27
CA SER A 155 -18.30 -1.89 -11.07
C SER A 155 -18.47 -0.56 -11.81
N CYS A 156 -19.47 -0.46 -12.65
CA CYS A 156 -19.77 0.77 -13.39
C CYS A 156 -20.00 1.93 -12.38
N GLU A 157 -20.52 1.60 -11.21
CA GLU A 157 -20.74 2.52 -10.10
C GLU A 157 -19.40 3.06 -9.55
N LEU A 158 -18.39 2.21 -9.35
CA LEU A 158 -17.08 2.64 -8.87
C LEU A 158 -16.38 3.58 -9.88
N GLN A 159 -16.56 3.35 -11.18
CA GLN A 159 -16.03 4.23 -12.21
C GLN A 159 -16.75 5.58 -12.24
N ASN A 160 -18.06 5.60 -12.06
CA ASN A 160 -18.85 6.83 -11.97
C ASN A 160 -18.44 7.64 -10.73
N LEU A 161 -18.33 7.00 -9.57
CA LEU A 161 -17.84 7.63 -8.35
C LEU A 161 -16.41 8.17 -8.51
N SER A 162 -15.54 7.43 -9.19
CA SER A 162 -14.18 7.88 -9.52
C SER A 162 -14.18 9.20 -10.30
N ARG A 163 -15.02 9.33 -11.30
CA ARG A 163 -15.16 10.58 -12.09
C ARG A 163 -15.71 11.73 -11.25
N MET A 164 -16.67 11.45 -10.36
CA MET A 164 -17.31 12.47 -9.51
C MET A 164 -16.39 13.00 -8.41
N TYR A 165 -15.64 12.12 -7.78
CA TYR A 165 -14.82 12.42 -6.60
C TYR A 165 -13.32 12.49 -6.88
N GLY A 166 -12.92 12.25 -8.14
CA GLY A 166 -11.53 12.39 -8.57
C GLY A 166 -10.56 11.45 -7.88
N PHE A 167 -10.97 10.22 -7.56
CA PHE A 167 -10.06 9.15 -7.18
C PHE A 167 -9.70 8.26 -8.37
N ARG A 168 -8.61 7.55 -8.26
CA ARG A 168 -8.15 6.59 -9.27
C ARG A 168 -8.49 5.18 -8.82
N VAL A 169 -8.88 4.30 -9.74
CA VAL A 169 -9.11 2.89 -9.45
C VAL A 169 -7.92 2.09 -9.95
N ALA A 170 -7.16 1.53 -9.02
CA ALA A 170 -5.98 0.73 -9.32
C ALA A 170 -6.33 -0.64 -9.91
N PRO A 171 -5.38 -1.30 -10.60
CA PRO A 171 -5.51 -2.72 -10.93
C PRO A 171 -5.73 -3.54 -9.64
N PRO A 172 -6.66 -4.51 -9.66
CA PRO A 172 -6.99 -5.28 -8.46
C PRO A 172 -5.87 -6.25 -8.07
N ILE A 173 -5.85 -6.61 -6.79
CA ILE A 173 -5.02 -7.69 -6.25
C ILE A 173 -5.89 -8.91 -5.98
N ASN A 174 -5.52 -10.04 -6.58
CA ASN A 174 -6.24 -11.28 -6.39
C ASN A 174 -5.83 -11.99 -5.09
N LYS A 175 -6.73 -12.84 -4.60
CA LYS A 175 -6.42 -13.70 -3.46
C LYS A 175 -5.42 -14.78 -3.91
N ARG A 176 -4.20 -14.73 -3.36
CA ARG A 176 -3.12 -15.68 -3.67
C ARG A 176 -2.48 -16.21 -2.39
N ASN A 177 -2.20 -17.50 -2.39
CA ASN A 177 -1.45 -18.12 -1.29
C ASN A 177 -0.01 -17.57 -1.22
N SER A 178 0.53 -17.13 -2.34
CA SER A 178 1.86 -16.52 -2.42
C SER A 178 2.05 -15.34 -1.47
N TYR A 179 1.02 -14.53 -1.23
CA TYR A 179 1.09 -13.44 -0.28
C TYR A 179 1.13 -13.90 1.19
N LEU A 180 0.67 -15.12 1.50
CA LEU A 180 0.70 -15.63 2.87
C LEU A 180 2.13 -15.91 3.36
N SER A 181 3.06 -16.17 2.44
CA SER A 181 4.48 -16.37 2.79
C SER A 181 5.13 -15.12 3.39
N THR A 182 4.58 -13.95 3.10
CA THR A 182 5.06 -12.68 3.65
C THR A 182 4.88 -12.59 5.17
N LEU A 183 3.93 -13.34 5.74
CA LEU A 183 3.80 -13.51 7.19
C LEU A 183 5.01 -14.22 7.82
N ASN A 184 5.79 -14.94 7.01
CA ASN A 184 7.05 -15.58 7.41
C ASN A 184 8.29 -14.78 6.98
N GLY A 185 8.11 -13.54 6.53
CA GLY A 185 9.18 -12.65 6.10
C GLY A 185 9.62 -12.82 4.64
N ILE A 186 8.96 -13.68 3.85
CA ILE A 186 9.32 -13.95 2.44
C ILE A 186 8.23 -13.38 1.54
N SER A 187 8.54 -12.30 0.81
CA SER A 187 7.59 -11.65 -0.10
C SER A 187 7.47 -12.36 -1.46
N SER A 188 6.48 -11.93 -2.23
CA SER A 188 6.32 -12.37 -3.63
C SER A 188 7.51 -11.99 -4.51
N GLN A 189 8.21 -10.89 -4.20
CA GLN A 189 9.43 -10.46 -4.90
C GLN A 189 10.60 -11.42 -4.64
N ASP A 190 10.80 -11.81 -3.37
CA ASP A 190 11.92 -12.68 -2.98
C ASP A 190 11.89 -14.04 -3.65
N LYS A 191 10.71 -14.60 -3.85
CA LYS A 191 10.54 -15.92 -4.46
C LYS A 191 11.05 -15.99 -5.91
N ILE A 192 11.04 -14.86 -6.60
CA ILE A 192 11.41 -14.79 -8.02
C ILE A 192 12.88 -14.39 -8.20
N THR A 193 13.48 -13.76 -7.20
CA THR A 193 14.89 -13.43 -7.23
C THR A 193 15.75 -14.70 -7.08
N SER A 194 16.99 -14.65 -7.57
CA SER A 194 17.88 -15.81 -7.74
C SER A 194 18.12 -16.67 -6.49
N LEU A 195 17.85 -16.12 -5.32
CA LEU A 195 18.14 -16.73 -4.02
C LEU A 195 17.14 -17.80 -3.59
N LEU A 196 15.89 -17.73 -4.06
CA LEU A 196 14.79 -18.59 -3.62
C LEU A 196 14.07 -19.34 -4.76
N LYS A 197 14.72 -19.52 -5.90
CA LYS A 197 14.14 -20.14 -7.11
C LYS A 197 13.63 -21.59 -6.94
N LYS A 198 13.86 -22.22 -5.80
CA LYS A 198 13.33 -23.56 -5.53
C LYS A 198 11.82 -23.50 -5.35
N ASN A 199 11.08 -24.17 -6.23
CA ASN A 199 9.62 -24.30 -6.19
C ASN A 199 8.81 -23.04 -6.57
N LEU A 200 9.30 -22.25 -7.52
CA LEU A 200 8.54 -21.13 -8.09
C LEU A 200 7.24 -21.62 -8.73
N THR A 201 6.12 -21.07 -8.32
CA THR A 201 4.80 -21.38 -8.88
C THR A 201 4.32 -20.26 -9.82
N TYR A 202 3.35 -20.58 -10.68
CA TYR A 202 2.67 -19.56 -11.50
C TYR A 202 2.00 -18.48 -10.63
N GLU A 203 1.46 -18.86 -9.47
CA GLU A 203 0.89 -17.92 -8.48
C GLU A 203 1.92 -16.92 -7.98
N ASP A 204 3.17 -17.32 -7.77
CA ASP A 204 4.24 -16.42 -7.31
C ASP A 204 4.56 -15.35 -8.37
N ILE A 205 4.61 -15.77 -9.65
CA ILE A 205 4.83 -14.85 -10.78
C ILE A 205 3.68 -13.84 -10.88
N CYS A 206 2.43 -14.30 -10.77
CA CYS A 206 1.27 -13.45 -10.80
C CYS A 206 1.24 -12.46 -9.62
N ALA A 207 1.55 -12.93 -8.41
CA ALA A 207 1.59 -12.08 -7.22
C ALA A 207 2.62 -10.95 -7.38
N LYS A 208 3.85 -11.28 -7.79
CA LYS A 208 4.87 -10.27 -8.08
C LYS A 208 4.37 -9.25 -9.11
N ARG A 209 3.83 -9.72 -10.23
CA ARG A 209 3.37 -8.85 -11.32
C ARG A 209 2.26 -7.90 -10.89
N GLU A 210 1.33 -8.35 -10.03
CA GLU A 210 0.26 -7.52 -9.49
C GLU A 210 0.80 -6.38 -8.64
N ILE A 211 1.69 -6.66 -7.69
CA ILE A 211 2.27 -5.62 -6.82
C ILE A 211 3.19 -4.67 -7.59
N THR A 212 3.97 -5.18 -8.55
CA THR A 212 4.83 -4.33 -9.39
C THR A 212 3.99 -3.35 -10.22
N LYS A 213 2.94 -3.82 -10.90
CA LYS A 213 2.02 -2.95 -11.65
C LYS A 213 1.33 -1.94 -10.76
N LEU A 214 1.02 -2.31 -9.52
CA LEU A 214 0.43 -1.37 -8.58
C LEU A 214 1.43 -0.31 -8.14
N ALA A 215 2.68 -0.66 -7.86
CA ALA A 215 3.73 0.31 -7.55
C ALA A 215 3.89 1.30 -8.71
N GLU A 216 4.00 0.81 -9.95
CA GLU A 216 4.02 1.66 -11.15
C GLU A 216 2.79 2.58 -11.23
N PHE A 217 1.59 2.06 -10.96
CA PHE A 217 0.35 2.85 -10.98
C PHE A 217 0.33 3.96 -9.92
N ILE A 218 0.90 3.74 -8.75
CA ILE A 218 0.97 4.72 -7.65
C ILE A 218 1.87 5.90 -8.05
N PHE A 219 3.03 5.62 -8.64
CA PHE A 219 4.04 6.64 -8.94
C PHE A 219 3.86 7.31 -10.31
N ASN A 220 3.21 6.66 -11.27
CA ASN A 220 2.87 7.25 -12.57
C ASN A 220 1.55 8.04 -12.45
N GLN A 221 1.67 9.34 -12.17
CA GLN A 221 0.55 10.28 -12.11
C GLN A 221 0.28 10.92 -13.47
#